data_d07b5b34d6af33446e583e461e48f137
#
_entry.id   d07b5b34d6af33446e583e461e48f137
#
_cell.length_a   1.000
_cell.length_b   1.000
_cell.length_c   1.000
_cell.angle_alpha   90.00
_cell.angle_beta   90.00
_cell.angle_gamma   90.00
#
_symmetry.space_group_name_H-M   'P 1'
#
loop_
_entity.id
_entity.type
_entity.pdbx_description
1 polymer ?
#
loop_
_entity_poly.entity_id
_entity_poly.type
_entity_poly.pdbx_seq_one_letter_code
_entity_poly.pdbx_strand_id
1 'polypeptide(L)'
;MIVGTGHIGSYIAYRLAKLGYKVCVFERRSRIGEATCCTGIIGKECFDRFPIVNNGVLIQASSAKFFSPSGKCLRLSKDTVQAYIVDRAGFDRALAQKAQEQGADYRLSARVHNINSRDNCVRVTVEHKGEAIDFEGRMAVISSGFGTSLTQRLGLGKIADFILGAQAEVNVRGLDEVEVYLGQGIAPGFFGWLVPTSAGKALAGLLSRRSPGSHLKNLLSSLLAQGKITSTETRIIHGGIPLSPLPKTYRDRVVVVGDAAGQVKPTTGGGVYYGLLCADIAAEVIYGALRSDDFSAKRMSYYERDWKRKLSRELQIGYWARKTYESLDDRQIEKIFDIIQANNIHEDVLQSPDFSFDWHGDSILRALKNKPLARMFGR
;
A
#
# COMPACT_ATOMS: atom_id res chain seq x y z
N MET A 1 -0.14 16.50 -16.12
CA MET A 1 -0.38 16.96 -14.73
C MET A 1 -0.59 15.74 -13.83
N ILE A 2 -0.07 15.75 -12.61
CA ILE A 2 -0.14 14.61 -11.67
C ILE A 2 -0.70 15.10 -10.33
N VAL A 3 -1.65 14.37 -9.75
CA VAL A 3 -2.28 14.71 -8.47
C VAL A 3 -1.78 13.75 -7.40
N GLY A 4 -0.99 14.28 -6.45
CA GLY A 4 -0.35 13.54 -5.35
C GLY A 4 1.14 13.32 -5.57
N THR A 5 1.93 13.59 -4.51
CA THR A 5 3.41 13.53 -4.49
C THR A 5 3.95 12.30 -3.74
N GLY A 6 3.10 11.33 -3.44
CA GLY A 6 3.56 10.03 -2.94
C GLY A 6 4.43 9.31 -3.96
N HIS A 7 5.03 8.19 -3.56
CA HIS A 7 5.94 7.41 -4.41
C HIS A 7 5.37 7.10 -5.81
N ILE A 8 4.07 6.89 -5.95
CA ILE A 8 3.43 6.60 -7.25
C ILE A 8 3.46 7.80 -8.18
N GLY A 9 2.97 8.95 -7.72
CA GLY A 9 2.95 10.18 -8.52
C GLY A 9 4.36 10.65 -8.86
N SER A 10 5.27 10.60 -7.90
CA SER A 10 6.67 10.98 -8.09
C SER A 10 7.42 10.03 -9.04
N TYR A 11 7.11 8.72 -9.02
CA TYR A 11 7.67 7.78 -9.98
C TYR A 11 7.22 8.08 -11.42
N ILE A 12 5.93 8.31 -11.63
CA ILE A 12 5.40 8.68 -12.96
C ILE A 12 5.99 10.02 -13.40
N ALA A 13 6.10 10.99 -12.48
CA ALA A 13 6.71 12.29 -12.77
C ALA A 13 8.16 12.13 -13.23
N TYR A 14 8.97 11.34 -12.50
CA TYR A 14 10.34 11.02 -12.87
C TYR A 14 10.43 10.38 -14.27
N ARG A 15 9.61 9.36 -14.54
CA ARG A 15 9.62 8.65 -15.83
C ARG A 15 9.31 9.58 -17.00
N LEU A 16 8.29 10.44 -16.87
CA LEU A 16 7.87 11.33 -17.94
C LEU A 16 8.79 12.56 -18.11
N ALA A 17 9.28 13.12 -17.00
CA ALA A 17 10.22 14.23 -17.04
C ALA A 17 11.56 13.82 -17.67
N LYS A 18 12.08 12.63 -17.32
CA LYS A 18 13.28 12.04 -17.94
C LYS A 18 13.16 11.87 -19.46
N LEU A 19 11.94 11.72 -19.98
CA LEU A 19 11.66 11.68 -21.42
C LEU A 19 11.46 13.07 -22.05
N GLY A 20 11.72 14.15 -21.29
CA GLY A 20 11.64 15.53 -21.76
C GLY A 20 10.24 16.16 -21.75
N TYR A 21 9.25 15.49 -21.16
CA TYR A 21 7.91 16.08 -21.05
C TYR A 21 7.81 17.05 -19.88
N LYS A 22 7.06 18.15 -20.08
CA LYS A 22 6.70 19.06 -18.99
C LYS A 22 5.72 18.38 -18.04
N VAL A 23 6.13 18.19 -16.80
CA VAL A 23 5.33 17.53 -15.74
C VAL A 23 5.10 18.52 -14.62
N CYS A 24 3.81 18.72 -14.26
CA CYS A 24 3.43 19.49 -13.08
C CYS A 24 2.73 18.54 -12.08
N VAL A 25 3.19 18.54 -10.83
CA VAL A 25 2.70 17.70 -9.74
C VAL A 25 2.08 18.55 -8.66
N PHE A 26 0.83 18.26 -8.27
CA PHE A 26 0.07 19.01 -7.26
C PHE A 26 -0.04 18.21 -5.97
N GLU A 27 0.30 18.83 -4.84
CA GLU A 27 0.18 18.25 -3.51
C GLU A 27 -0.57 19.19 -2.57
N ARG A 28 -1.59 18.66 -1.89
CA ARG A 28 -2.41 19.42 -0.94
C ARG A 28 -1.67 19.81 0.35
N ARG A 29 -0.63 19.05 0.72
CA ARG A 29 0.18 19.29 1.92
C ARG A 29 1.31 20.26 1.63
N SER A 30 1.84 20.86 2.70
CA SER A 30 2.97 21.78 2.61
C SER A 30 4.33 21.09 2.45
N ARG A 31 4.40 19.79 2.75
CA ARG A 31 5.63 18.99 2.67
C ARG A 31 5.37 17.61 2.09
N ILE A 32 6.30 17.13 1.28
CA ILE A 32 6.27 15.76 0.73
C ILE A 32 6.56 14.76 1.86
N GLY A 33 5.78 13.68 1.92
CA GLY A 33 5.89 12.64 2.95
C GLY A 33 5.27 13.01 4.30
N GLU A 34 4.61 14.17 4.41
CA GLU A 34 3.94 14.58 5.64
C GLU A 34 2.78 13.63 5.99
N ALA A 35 2.72 13.20 7.27
CA ALA A 35 1.69 12.35 7.85
C ALA A 35 1.41 11.05 7.03
N THR A 36 2.47 10.41 6.56
CA THR A 36 2.38 9.10 5.89
C THR A 36 2.05 8.02 6.92
N CYS A 37 0.87 7.41 6.81
CA CYS A 37 0.47 6.26 7.63
C CYS A 37 0.87 4.97 6.90
N CYS A 38 2.07 4.46 7.17
CA CYS A 38 2.62 3.26 6.53
C CYS A 38 3.78 2.71 7.37
N THR A 39 3.87 1.39 7.50
CA THR A 39 4.96 0.71 8.22
C THR A 39 6.32 0.84 7.52
N GLY A 40 6.32 1.12 6.23
CA GLY A 40 7.55 1.15 5.44
C GLY A 40 8.11 -0.22 5.06
N ILE A 41 7.38 -1.31 5.30
CA ILE A 41 7.83 -2.65 4.89
C ILE A 41 7.62 -2.80 3.38
N ILE A 42 8.70 -3.03 2.65
CA ILE A 42 8.73 -3.17 1.19
C ILE A 42 9.51 -4.43 0.85
N GLY A 43 8.92 -5.30 0.03
CA GLY A 43 9.56 -6.54 -0.40
C GLY A 43 10.86 -6.32 -1.18
N LYS A 44 11.80 -7.25 -1.06
CA LYS A 44 13.08 -7.21 -1.79
C LYS A 44 12.87 -7.11 -3.30
N GLU A 45 11.89 -7.84 -3.86
CA GLU A 45 11.57 -7.80 -5.30
C GLU A 45 11.24 -6.37 -5.80
N CYS A 46 10.59 -5.55 -4.95
CA CYS A 46 10.31 -4.16 -5.27
C CYS A 46 11.59 -3.34 -5.45
N PHE A 47 12.58 -3.52 -4.59
CA PHE A 47 13.87 -2.83 -4.68
C PHE A 47 14.69 -3.30 -5.88
N ASP A 48 14.71 -4.61 -6.13
CA ASP A 48 15.44 -5.18 -7.26
C ASP A 48 14.87 -4.68 -8.60
N ARG A 49 13.53 -4.57 -8.68
CA ARG A 49 12.85 -4.12 -9.90
C ARG A 49 12.87 -2.60 -10.09
N PHE A 50 12.82 -1.85 -8.99
CA PHE A 50 12.77 -0.37 -9.01
C PHE A 50 13.97 0.21 -8.25
N PRO A 51 15.20 0.15 -8.81
CA PRO A 51 16.43 0.56 -8.12
C PRO A 51 16.55 2.09 -7.95
N ILE A 52 15.41 2.77 -7.84
CA ILE A 52 15.33 4.23 -7.84
C ILE A 52 15.70 4.80 -6.48
N VAL A 53 15.51 4.02 -5.40
CA VAL A 53 15.70 4.50 -4.03
C VAL A 53 16.42 3.45 -3.19
N ASN A 54 17.74 3.48 -3.20
CA ASN A 54 18.53 2.69 -2.28
C ASN A 54 18.81 3.41 -0.94
N ASN A 55 18.41 4.67 -0.82
CA ASN A 55 18.61 5.49 0.38
C ASN A 55 17.37 5.47 1.26
N GLY A 56 17.54 5.22 2.55
CA GLY A 56 16.44 5.22 3.54
C GLY A 56 16.03 3.84 4.03
N VAL A 57 16.78 2.78 3.69
CA VAL A 57 16.63 1.47 4.34
C VAL A 57 17.08 1.60 5.79
N LEU A 58 16.18 1.30 6.71
CA LEU A 58 16.42 1.32 8.15
C LEU A 58 16.82 -0.06 8.65
N ILE A 59 16.10 -1.10 8.22
CA ILE A 59 16.31 -2.49 8.66
C ILE A 59 16.09 -3.43 7.48
N GLN A 60 16.86 -4.51 7.46
CA GLN A 60 16.67 -5.67 6.59
C GLN A 60 15.90 -6.74 7.37
N ALA A 61 14.79 -7.22 6.83
CA ALA A 61 13.97 -8.23 7.47
C ALA A 61 14.05 -9.57 6.73
N SER A 62 14.48 -10.61 7.43
CA SER A 62 14.51 -12.00 6.96
C SER A 62 13.55 -12.89 7.76
N SER A 63 12.95 -12.36 8.83
CA SER A 63 12.05 -13.08 9.73
C SER A 63 10.95 -12.18 10.29
N ALA A 64 9.89 -12.82 10.79
CA ALA A 64 8.80 -12.18 11.52
C ALA A 64 8.18 -13.15 12.52
N LYS A 65 7.66 -12.64 13.64
CA LYS A 65 6.92 -13.38 14.66
C LYS A 65 5.43 -13.10 14.53
N PHE A 66 4.64 -14.17 14.51
CA PHE A 66 3.19 -14.10 14.47
C PHE A 66 2.64 -14.60 15.79
N PHE A 67 1.79 -13.82 16.41
CA PHE A 67 1.15 -14.17 17.68
C PHE A 67 -0.33 -14.47 17.45
N SER A 68 -0.77 -15.64 17.92
CA SER A 68 -2.19 -16.03 17.95
C SER A 68 -2.96 -15.20 18.99
N PRO A 69 -4.31 -15.27 19.01
CA PRO A 69 -5.12 -14.61 20.05
C PRO A 69 -4.74 -14.99 21.48
N SER A 70 -4.31 -16.25 21.73
CA SER A 70 -3.85 -16.71 23.04
C SER A 70 -2.37 -16.40 23.34
N GLY A 71 -1.64 -15.83 22.37
CA GLY A 71 -0.23 -15.49 22.52
C GLY A 71 0.75 -16.59 22.11
N LYS A 72 0.31 -17.69 21.49
CA LYS A 72 1.22 -18.66 20.85
C LYS A 72 2.04 -17.96 19.78
N CYS A 73 3.33 -18.25 19.69
CA CYS A 73 4.23 -17.63 18.73
C CYS A 73 4.59 -18.63 17.61
N LEU A 74 4.45 -18.16 16.36
CA LEU A 74 4.97 -18.80 15.17
C LEU A 74 5.99 -17.87 14.53
N ARG A 75 7.26 -18.29 14.45
CA ARG A 75 8.31 -17.53 13.79
C ARG A 75 8.49 -18.02 12.37
N LEU A 76 8.38 -17.09 11.41
CA LEU A 76 8.71 -17.31 10.00
C LEU A 76 10.09 -16.74 9.73
N SER A 77 11.02 -17.53 9.19
CA SER A 77 12.40 -17.10 8.96
C SER A 77 12.95 -17.70 7.68
N LYS A 78 13.75 -16.91 6.96
CA LYS A 78 14.57 -17.36 5.82
C LYS A 78 16.00 -16.85 6.00
N ASP A 79 16.97 -17.55 5.39
CA ASP A 79 18.39 -17.14 5.44
C ASP A 79 18.67 -15.89 4.59
N THR A 80 17.72 -15.52 3.72
CA THR A 80 17.84 -14.37 2.83
C THR A 80 16.87 -13.26 3.20
N VAL A 81 17.28 -12.01 2.96
CA VAL A 81 16.43 -10.83 3.15
C VAL A 81 15.17 -10.95 2.31
N GLN A 82 14.01 -10.80 2.92
CA GLN A 82 12.69 -10.86 2.27
C GLN A 82 12.09 -9.47 2.06
N ALA A 83 12.38 -8.55 2.96
CA ALA A 83 11.85 -7.20 2.90
C ALA A 83 12.82 -6.19 3.54
N TYR A 84 12.60 -4.93 3.22
CA TYR A 84 13.28 -3.80 3.83
C TYR A 84 12.26 -2.94 4.57
N ILE A 85 12.63 -2.44 5.74
CA ILE A 85 11.88 -1.42 6.46
C ILE A 85 12.54 -0.09 6.13
N VAL A 86 11.75 0.86 5.60
CA VAL A 86 12.27 2.15 5.12
C VAL A 86 11.62 3.32 5.85
N ASP A 87 12.34 4.45 5.95
CA ASP A 87 11.71 5.75 6.21
C ASP A 87 10.79 6.11 5.05
N ARG A 88 9.48 5.91 5.24
CA ARG A 88 8.48 6.16 4.18
C ARG A 88 8.43 7.62 3.74
N ALA A 89 8.60 8.55 4.65
CA ALA A 89 8.63 9.98 4.31
C ALA A 89 9.90 10.32 3.52
N GLY A 90 11.04 9.78 3.93
CA GLY A 90 12.32 9.89 3.20
C GLY A 90 12.24 9.26 1.82
N PHE A 91 11.61 8.10 1.71
CA PHE A 91 11.39 7.41 0.44
C PHE A 91 10.57 8.27 -0.56
N ASP A 92 9.45 8.85 -0.11
CA ASP A 92 8.63 9.72 -0.95
C ASP A 92 9.40 10.99 -1.37
N ARG A 93 10.16 11.60 -0.45
CA ARG A 93 11.01 12.77 -0.75
C ARG A 93 12.10 12.46 -1.77
N ALA A 94 12.78 11.34 -1.61
CA ALA A 94 13.85 10.93 -2.53
C ALA A 94 13.35 10.70 -3.96
N LEU A 95 12.17 10.09 -4.13
CA LEU A 95 11.54 9.93 -5.45
C LEU A 95 11.12 11.28 -6.05
N ALA A 96 10.55 12.16 -5.24
CA ALA A 96 10.18 13.50 -5.69
C ALA A 96 11.40 14.31 -6.11
N GLN A 97 12.48 14.25 -5.33
CA GLN A 97 13.75 14.91 -5.68
C GLN A 97 14.28 14.41 -7.02
N LYS A 98 14.32 13.10 -7.26
CA LYS A 98 14.73 12.55 -8.56
C LYS A 98 13.86 13.04 -9.71
N ALA A 99 12.56 13.21 -9.50
CA ALA A 99 11.67 13.76 -10.52
C ALA A 99 11.96 15.26 -10.78
N GLN A 100 12.22 16.03 -9.72
CA GLN A 100 12.61 17.45 -9.83
C GLN A 100 13.95 17.63 -10.55
N GLU A 101 14.93 16.76 -10.28
CA GLU A 101 16.22 16.73 -10.99
C GLU A 101 16.06 16.48 -12.50
N GLN A 102 14.97 15.83 -12.92
CA GLN A 102 14.60 15.67 -14.33
C GLN A 102 13.68 16.80 -14.87
N GLY A 103 13.41 17.83 -14.07
CA GLY A 103 12.63 19.00 -14.49
C GLY A 103 11.13 18.94 -14.18
N ALA A 104 10.65 18.03 -13.34
CA ALA A 104 9.27 18.04 -12.87
C ALA A 104 9.01 19.21 -11.90
N ASP A 105 7.94 19.98 -12.14
CA ASP A 105 7.50 21.10 -11.30
C ASP A 105 6.55 20.60 -10.20
N TYR A 106 6.91 20.82 -8.91
CA TYR A 106 6.12 20.42 -7.76
C TYR A 106 5.47 21.61 -7.08
N ARG A 107 4.13 21.59 -7.03
CA ARG A 107 3.32 22.63 -6.38
C ARG A 107 2.72 22.07 -5.11
N LEU A 108 3.31 22.48 -3.97
CA LEU A 108 2.87 22.13 -2.63
C LEU A 108 1.78 23.09 -2.14
N SER A 109 1.03 22.70 -1.10
CA SER A 109 -0.14 23.44 -0.62
C SER A 109 -1.17 23.73 -1.74
N ALA A 110 -1.23 22.83 -2.72
CA ALA A 110 -2.02 22.94 -3.93
C ALA A 110 -3.01 21.77 -4.02
N ARG A 111 -4.24 22.01 -3.57
CA ARG A 111 -5.27 20.99 -3.51
C ARG A 111 -6.09 20.95 -4.80
N VAL A 112 -6.03 19.83 -5.51
CA VAL A 112 -6.88 19.61 -6.68
C VAL A 112 -8.32 19.32 -6.24
N HIS A 113 -9.24 20.16 -6.70
CA HIS A 113 -10.68 20.02 -6.41
C HIS A 113 -11.45 19.42 -7.56
N ASN A 114 -11.04 19.72 -8.80
CA ASN A 114 -11.77 19.27 -9.98
C ASN A 114 -10.81 18.93 -11.13
N ILE A 115 -11.22 17.97 -11.94
CA ILE A 115 -10.57 17.59 -13.19
C ILE A 115 -11.64 17.50 -14.25
N ASN A 116 -11.50 18.26 -15.32
CA ASN A 116 -12.43 18.27 -16.45
C ASN A 116 -11.68 17.90 -17.73
N SER A 117 -11.99 16.74 -18.30
CA SER A 117 -11.46 16.29 -19.59
C SER A 117 -12.29 16.92 -20.71
N ARG A 118 -11.63 17.60 -21.63
CA ARG A 118 -12.16 18.23 -22.83
C ARG A 118 -11.55 17.61 -24.07
N ASP A 119 -12.06 17.91 -25.24
CA ASP A 119 -11.58 17.33 -26.50
C ASP A 119 -10.08 17.60 -26.71
N ASN A 120 -9.62 18.83 -26.43
CA ASN A 120 -8.24 19.25 -26.71
C ASN A 120 -7.30 19.21 -25.51
N CYS A 121 -7.82 19.25 -24.27
CA CYS A 121 -7.01 19.33 -23.07
C CYS A 121 -7.73 18.68 -21.88
N VAL A 122 -7.00 18.53 -20.79
CA VAL A 122 -7.57 18.34 -19.46
C VAL A 122 -7.34 19.60 -18.63
N ARG A 123 -8.40 20.09 -18.00
CA ARG A 123 -8.32 21.21 -17.06
C ARG A 123 -8.38 20.71 -15.64
N VAL A 124 -7.45 21.16 -14.82
CA VAL A 124 -7.35 20.83 -13.39
C VAL A 124 -7.53 22.09 -12.58
N THR A 125 -8.56 22.15 -11.75
CA THR A 125 -8.82 23.27 -10.83
C THR A 125 -8.16 23.00 -9.50
N VAL A 126 -7.28 23.87 -9.09
CA VAL A 126 -6.41 23.76 -7.91
C VAL A 126 -6.72 24.89 -6.96
N GLU A 127 -6.98 24.59 -5.69
CA GLU A 127 -6.98 25.60 -4.63
C GLU A 127 -5.55 25.76 -4.09
N HIS A 128 -5.04 26.98 -4.17
CA HIS A 128 -3.75 27.37 -3.62
C HIS A 128 -3.90 28.70 -2.88
N LYS A 129 -3.55 28.73 -1.58
CA LYS A 129 -3.67 29.92 -0.72
C LYS A 129 -5.08 30.56 -0.70
N GLY A 130 -6.14 29.75 -0.82
CA GLY A 130 -7.53 30.21 -0.83
C GLY A 130 -8.06 30.65 -2.19
N GLU A 131 -7.24 30.66 -3.23
CA GLU A 131 -7.64 31.00 -4.59
C GLU A 131 -7.78 29.74 -5.45
N ALA A 132 -8.76 29.72 -6.34
CA ALA A 132 -8.95 28.67 -7.33
C ALA A 132 -8.23 29.05 -8.63
N ILE A 133 -7.24 28.22 -9.02
CA ILE A 133 -6.43 28.41 -10.21
C ILE A 133 -6.63 27.24 -11.15
N ASP A 134 -6.88 27.51 -12.41
CA ASP A 134 -7.01 26.48 -13.44
C ASP A 134 -5.67 26.26 -14.16
N PHE A 135 -5.32 24.98 -14.32
CA PHE A 135 -4.18 24.53 -15.12
C PHE A 135 -4.66 23.66 -16.27
N GLU A 136 -4.08 23.84 -17.44
CA GLU A 136 -4.38 23.02 -18.61
C GLU A 136 -3.19 22.16 -19.02
N GLY A 137 -3.48 20.95 -19.49
CA GLY A 137 -2.47 20.03 -19.97
C GLY A 137 -3.08 18.96 -20.87
N ARG A 138 -2.22 18.15 -21.48
CA ARG A 138 -2.69 17.06 -22.37
C ARG A 138 -3.30 15.88 -21.62
N MET A 139 -2.79 15.60 -20.40
CA MET A 139 -3.24 14.47 -19.56
C MET A 139 -3.22 14.80 -18.07
N ALA A 140 -4.04 14.08 -17.30
CA ALA A 140 -3.99 14.06 -15.84
C ALA A 140 -3.85 12.63 -15.30
N VAL A 141 -3.03 12.50 -14.24
CA VAL A 141 -2.86 11.27 -13.47
C VAL A 141 -3.36 11.50 -12.05
N ILE A 142 -4.24 10.64 -11.56
CA ILE A 142 -4.72 10.68 -10.18
C ILE A 142 -3.96 9.60 -9.38
N SER A 143 -3.03 10.04 -8.53
CA SER A 143 -2.23 9.23 -7.60
C SER A 143 -2.30 9.77 -6.17
N SER A 144 -3.45 10.36 -5.83
CA SER A 144 -3.69 11.10 -4.58
C SER A 144 -3.89 10.22 -3.34
N GLY A 145 -3.68 8.91 -3.46
CA GLY A 145 -3.93 7.96 -2.40
C GLY A 145 -5.42 7.65 -2.19
N PHE A 146 -5.73 6.91 -1.13
CA PHE A 146 -7.10 6.50 -0.81
C PHE A 146 -7.97 7.69 -0.37
N GLY A 147 -9.28 7.61 -0.66
CA GLY A 147 -10.30 8.56 -0.17
C GLY A 147 -10.47 9.81 -1.04
N THR A 148 -10.00 9.81 -2.28
CA THR A 148 -10.25 10.90 -3.22
C THR A 148 -11.68 10.91 -3.75
N SER A 149 -12.31 12.09 -3.83
CA SER A 149 -13.60 12.27 -4.50
C SER A 149 -13.49 12.51 -6.02
N LEU A 150 -12.26 12.70 -6.51
CA LEU A 150 -12.01 13.01 -7.93
C LEU A 150 -12.48 11.87 -8.86
N THR A 151 -12.27 10.62 -8.46
CA THR A 151 -12.68 9.45 -9.25
C THR A 151 -14.18 9.38 -9.44
N GLN A 152 -14.95 9.66 -8.38
CA GLN A 152 -16.42 9.67 -8.42
C GLN A 152 -16.95 10.80 -9.28
N ARG A 153 -16.39 12.02 -9.16
CA ARG A 153 -16.74 13.18 -9.99
C ARG A 153 -16.46 12.95 -11.48
N LEU A 154 -15.44 12.16 -11.79
CA LEU A 154 -15.10 11.77 -13.17
C LEU A 154 -15.95 10.62 -13.72
N GLY A 155 -16.88 10.07 -12.97
CA GLY A 155 -17.70 8.93 -13.38
C GLY A 155 -16.92 7.59 -13.41
N LEU A 156 -15.78 7.51 -12.72
CA LEU A 156 -14.97 6.29 -12.64
C LEU A 156 -15.41 5.37 -11.49
N GLY A 157 -16.37 5.81 -10.67
CA GLY A 157 -16.89 5.10 -9.53
C GLY A 157 -16.12 5.41 -8.23
N LYS A 158 -16.40 4.59 -7.22
CA LYS A 158 -15.73 4.63 -5.91
C LYS A 158 -15.25 3.25 -5.52
N ILE A 159 -14.24 3.20 -4.66
CA ILE A 159 -13.79 1.95 -4.05
C ILE A 159 -14.90 1.46 -3.11
N ALA A 160 -15.35 0.24 -3.35
CA ALA A 160 -16.51 -0.33 -2.64
C ALA A 160 -16.14 -0.92 -1.28
N ASP A 161 -14.94 -1.48 -1.16
CA ASP A 161 -14.45 -2.11 0.07
C ASP A 161 -13.11 -1.54 0.49
N PHE A 162 -12.98 -1.17 1.77
CA PHE A 162 -11.80 -0.59 2.37
C PHE A 162 -11.71 -0.89 3.86
N ILE A 163 -10.55 -0.69 4.44
CA ILE A 163 -10.27 -0.81 5.87
C ILE A 163 -9.59 0.44 6.40
N LEU A 164 -9.77 0.72 7.68
CA LEU A 164 -9.16 1.87 8.35
C LEU A 164 -7.95 1.42 9.18
N GLY A 165 -6.92 2.24 9.19
CA GLY A 165 -5.70 2.01 9.95
C GLY A 165 -5.47 3.09 11.01
N ALA A 166 -4.80 2.66 12.08
CA ALA A 166 -4.20 3.54 13.07
C ALA A 166 -2.78 3.09 13.35
N GLN A 167 -1.84 4.02 13.48
CA GLN A 167 -0.43 3.77 13.73
C GLN A 167 0.18 4.85 14.59
N ALA A 168 1.15 4.46 15.43
CA ALA A 168 1.91 5.35 16.28
C ALA A 168 3.38 4.95 16.33
N GLU A 169 4.29 5.90 16.48
CA GLU A 169 5.69 5.63 16.84
C GLU A 169 5.79 5.42 18.34
N VAL A 170 6.46 4.36 18.75
CA VAL A 170 6.65 3.98 20.15
C VAL A 170 8.11 3.68 20.46
N ASN A 171 8.51 3.86 21.74
CA ASN A 171 9.80 3.41 22.21
C ASN A 171 9.70 1.96 22.68
N VAL A 172 10.66 1.11 22.25
CA VAL A 172 10.67 -0.34 22.49
C VAL A 172 11.93 -0.79 23.20
N ARG A 173 11.87 -2.00 23.80
CA ARG A 173 13.02 -2.69 24.39
C ARG A 173 13.19 -4.04 23.71
N GLY A 174 14.39 -4.29 23.17
CA GLY A 174 14.76 -5.63 22.65
C GLY A 174 13.91 -6.13 21.46
N LEU A 175 13.38 -5.22 20.63
CA LEU A 175 12.66 -5.59 19.42
C LEU A 175 13.63 -5.68 18.24
N ASP A 176 13.83 -6.87 17.73
CA ASP A 176 14.75 -7.20 16.63
C ASP A 176 14.05 -7.69 15.36
N GLU A 177 12.79 -8.12 15.48
CA GLU A 177 11.99 -8.66 14.37
C GLU A 177 10.63 -7.96 14.27
N VAL A 178 10.01 -8.05 13.10
CA VAL A 178 8.61 -7.65 12.93
C VAL A 178 7.71 -8.60 13.74
N GLU A 179 6.80 -8.03 14.51
CA GLU A 179 5.79 -8.79 15.22
C GLU A 179 4.40 -8.49 14.67
N VAL A 180 3.62 -9.54 14.45
CA VAL A 180 2.24 -9.51 13.94
C VAL A 180 1.31 -10.14 14.97
N TYR A 181 0.23 -9.45 15.31
CA TYR A 181 -0.72 -9.85 16.35
C TYR A 181 -2.08 -10.14 15.71
N LEU A 182 -2.52 -11.38 15.80
CA LEU A 182 -3.80 -11.87 15.28
C LEU A 182 -4.87 -11.85 16.37
N GLY A 183 -6.12 -11.76 15.97
CA GLY A 183 -7.27 -11.90 16.85
C GLY A 183 -8.28 -10.76 16.74
N GLN A 184 -9.55 -11.13 16.94
CA GLN A 184 -10.66 -10.17 16.85
C GLN A 184 -10.65 -9.17 18.03
N GLY A 185 -10.10 -9.56 19.18
CA GLY A 185 -9.92 -8.68 20.32
C GLY A 185 -8.84 -7.60 20.10
N ILE A 186 -7.86 -7.87 19.24
CA ILE A 186 -6.75 -6.95 18.93
C ILE A 186 -7.12 -6.05 17.74
N ALA A 187 -7.46 -6.68 16.62
CA ALA A 187 -7.69 -6.00 15.35
C ALA A 187 -8.84 -6.65 14.58
N PRO A 188 -10.11 -6.33 14.92
CA PRO A 188 -11.27 -6.95 14.31
C PRO A 188 -11.20 -6.97 12.79
N GLY A 189 -11.21 -8.19 12.28
CA GLY A 189 -11.17 -8.46 10.86
C GLY A 189 -9.80 -8.26 10.19
N PHE A 190 -8.71 -7.95 10.91
CA PHE A 190 -7.35 -7.84 10.36
C PHE A 190 -6.28 -8.25 11.37
N PHE A 191 -5.17 -7.52 11.46
CA PHE A 191 -4.10 -7.78 12.42
C PHE A 191 -3.46 -6.48 12.90
N GLY A 192 -2.80 -6.58 14.07
CA GLY A 192 -1.90 -5.56 14.59
C GLY A 192 -0.44 -5.89 14.28
N TRP A 193 0.42 -4.90 14.42
CA TRP A 193 1.87 -5.03 14.21
C TRP A 193 2.69 -4.20 15.18
N LEU A 194 3.94 -4.65 15.38
CA LEU A 194 5.01 -3.88 15.96
C LEU A 194 6.24 -4.04 15.06
N VAL A 195 6.66 -2.96 14.41
CA VAL A 195 7.68 -2.97 13.36
C VAL A 195 8.86 -2.12 13.81
N PRO A 196 10.06 -2.70 14.01
CA PRO A 196 11.25 -1.93 14.39
C PRO A 196 11.62 -0.95 13.27
N THR A 197 12.07 0.26 13.64
CA THR A 197 12.50 1.30 12.68
C THR A 197 13.92 1.77 12.92
N SER A 198 14.34 1.89 14.18
CA SER A 198 15.70 2.23 14.57
C SER A 198 15.95 1.70 15.99
N ALA A 199 17.17 1.85 16.50
CA ALA A 199 17.49 1.42 17.86
C ALA A 199 16.52 2.05 18.89
N GLY A 200 15.78 1.20 19.57
CA GLY A 200 14.81 1.60 20.61
C GLY A 200 13.50 2.21 20.10
N LYS A 201 13.22 2.22 18.77
CA LYS A 201 11.98 2.75 18.21
C LYS A 201 11.28 1.75 17.29
N ALA A 202 9.95 1.80 17.27
CA ALA A 202 9.11 0.99 16.42
C ALA A 202 7.84 1.72 16.00
N LEU A 203 7.19 1.21 14.95
CA LEU A 203 5.82 1.56 14.58
C LEU A 203 4.86 0.49 15.10
N ALA A 204 4.00 0.86 16.03
CA ALA A 204 2.87 0.04 16.47
C ALA A 204 1.62 0.45 15.71
N GLY A 205 0.85 -0.50 15.22
CA GLY A 205 -0.36 -0.14 14.48
C GLY A 205 -1.26 -1.34 14.25
N LEU A 206 -2.40 -1.07 13.65
CA LEU A 206 -3.35 -2.10 13.21
C LEU A 206 -4.27 -1.58 12.10
N LEU A 207 -4.92 -2.52 11.44
CA LEU A 207 -6.05 -2.26 10.56
C LEU A 207 -7.32 -2.84 11.18
N SER A 208 -8.44 -2.14 11.05
CA SER A 208 -9.73 -2.58 11.55
C SER A 208 -10.88 -1.97 10.77
N ARG A 209 -12.02 -2.67 10.72
CA ARG A 209 -13.25 -2.15 10.10
C ARG A 209 -13.86 -0.98 10.84
N ARG A 210 -13.66 -0.93 12.16
CA ARG A 210 -14.26 0.10 13.03
C ARG A 210 -13.27 0.51 14.12
N SER A 211 -13.30 1.79 14.49
CA SER A 211 -12.59 2.35 15.64
C SER A 211 -11.11 1.95 15.76
N PRO A 212 -10.28 2.04 14.69
CA PRO A 212 -8.89 1.59 14.74
C PRO A 212 -8.09 2.30 15.84
N GLY A 213 -8.38 3.56 16.15
CA GLY A 213 -7.72 4.29 17.21
C GLY A 213 -7.97 3.70 18.61
N SER A 214 -9.19 3.22 18.89
CA SER A 214 -9.51 2.57 20.17
C SER A 214 -8.81 1.22 20.28
N HIS A 215 -8.85 0.42 19.23
CA HIS A 215 -8.14 -0.86 19.19
C HIS A 215 -6.62 -0.67 19.32
N LEU A 216 -6.05 0.37 18.70
CA LEU A 216 -4.63 0.66 18.86
C LEU A 216 -4.28 1.03 20.29
N LYS A 217 -5.09 1.83 21.00
CA LYS A 217 -4.87 2.13 22.41
C LYS A 217 -4.85 0.86 23.28
N ASN A 218 -5.76 -0.07 23.02
CA ASN A 218 -5.79 -1.37 23.71
C ASN A 218 -4.54 -2.20 23.41
N LEU A 219 -4.10 -2.26 22.15
CA LEU A 219 -2.86 -2.93 21.77
C LEU A 219 -1.65 -2.31 22.47
N LEU A 220 -1.54 -0.97 22.48
CA LEU A 220 -0.44 -0.27 23.18
C LEU A 220 -0.45 -0.57 24.67
N SER A 221 -1.60 -0.58 25.32
CA SER A 221 -1.70 -0.95 26.75
C SER A 221 -1.24 -2.40 27.00
N SER A 222 -1.60 -3.33 26.12
CA SER A 222 -1.15 -4.73 26.20
C SER A 222 0.37 -4.85 26.00
N LEU A 223 0.94 -4.14 25.02
CA LEU A 223 2.38 -4.12 24.77
C LEU A 223 3.17 -3.50 25.93
N LEU A 224 2.61 -2.47 26.59
CA LEU A 224 3.19 -1.88 27.79
C LEU A 224 3.20 -2.87 28.95
N ALA A 225 2.07 -3.56 29.20
CA ALA A 225 1.97 -4.56 30.25
C ALA A 225 2.94 -5.74 30.03
N GLN A 226 3.25 -6.07 28.77
CA GLN A 226 4.26 -7.09 28.39
C GLN A 226 5.71 -6.55 28.45
N GLY A 227 5.92 -5.27 28.78
CA GLY A 227 7.25 -4.65 28.80
C GLY A 227 7.89 -4.43 27.43
N LYS A 228 7.16 -4.62 26.34
CA LYS A 228 7.66 -4.46 24.97
C LYS A 228 7.82 -3.00 24.57
N ILE A 229 6.96 -2.12 25.07
CA ILE A 229 7.05 -0.67 24.88
C ILE A 229 7.19 0.03 26.23
N THR A 230 7.68 1.28 26.22
CA THR A 230 7.96 2.00 27.46
C THR A 230 6.89 3.03 27.84
N SER A 231 6.02 3.42 26.91
CA SER A 231 4.93 4.37 27.11
C SER A 231 3.83 4.18 26.08
N THR A 232 2.60 4.54 26.45
CA THR A 232 1.45 4.62 25.55
C THR A 232 1.16 6.06 25.10
N GLU A 233 1.89 7.04 25.63
CA GLU A 233 1.74 8.44 25.25
C GLU A 233 2.41 8.69 23.91
N THR A 234 1.59 8.74 22.86
CA THR A 234 2.07 8.93 21.50
C THR A 234 0.98 9.50 20.61
N ARG A 235 1.40 10.16 19.51
CA ARG A 235 0.50 10.68 18.49
C ARG A 235 0.05 9.54 17.58
N ILE A 236 -1.26 9.27 17.55
CA ILE A 236 -1.85 8.33 16.64
C ILE A 236 -2.15 9.02 15.31
N ILE A 237 -1.69 8.43 14.21
CA ILE A 237 -2.03 8.82 12.84
C ILE A 237 -2.99 7.80 12.24
N HIS A 238 -3.88 8.27 11.38
CA HIS A 238 -4.91 7.44 10.75
C HIS A 238 -4.75 7.41 9.24
N GLY A 239 -5.12 6.28 8.63
CA GLY A 239 -5.15 6.08 7.19
C GLY A 239 -6.28 5.16 6.77
N GLY A 240 -6.58 5.12 5.49
CA GLY A 240 -7.48 4.15 4.89
C GLY A 240 -6.77 3.38 3.79
N ILE A 241 -7.12 2.12 3.64
CA ILE A 241 -6.54 1.21 2.64
C ILE A 241 -7.67 0.59 1.84
N PRO A 242 -7.64 0.69 0.49
CA PRO A 242 -8.60 0.01 -0.35
C PRO A 242 -8.36 -1.50 -0.33
N LEU A 243 -9.43 -2.28 -0.30
CA LEU A 243 -9.39 -3.74 -0.38
C LEU A 243 -9.92 -4.27 -1.72
N SER A 244 -10.60 -3.41 -2.48
CA SER A 244 -11.09 -3.72 -3.82
C SER A 244 -10.65 -2.66 -4.83
N PRO A 245 -10.45 -3.04 -6.09
CA PRO A 245 -10.15 -2.09 -7.14
C PRO A 245 -11.29 -1.11 -7.42
N LEU A 246 -10.92 0.06 -7.93
CA LEU A 246 -11.86 1.00 -8.53
C LEU A 246 -12.53 0.34 -9.75
N PRO A 247 -13.84 0.53 -9.99
CA PRO A 247 -14.53 -0.09 -11.12
C PRO A 247 -13.91 0.24 -12.48
N LYS A 248 -13.44 1.48 -12.66
CA LYS A 248 -12.77 1.94 -13.86
C LYS A 248 -11.60 2.86 -13.52
N THR A 249 -10.42 2.60 -14.08
CA THR A 249 -9.18 3.33 -13.75
C THR A 249 -8.72 4.30 -14.83
N TYR A 250 -9.54 4.56 -15.84
CA TYR A 250 -9.22 5.46 -16.95
C TYR A 250 -10.45 6.14 -17.54
N ARG A 251 -10.22 7.24 -18.24
CA ARG A 251 -11.13 7.87 -19.23
C ARG A 251 -10.27 8.67 -20.23
N ASP A 252 -10.92 9.41 -21.15
CA ASP A 252 -10.19 10.30 -22.05
C ASP A 252 -9.26 11.21 -21.24
N ARG A 253 -7.98 11.23 -21.58
CA ARG A 253 -6.93 12.06 -20.98
C ARG A 253 -6.68 11.83 -19.49
N VAL A 254 -7.26 10.81 -18.85
CA VAL A 254 -7.12 10.60 -17.39
C VAL A 254 -6.84 9.13 -17.09
N VAL A 255 -5.89 8.88 -16.18
CA VAL A 255 -5.66 7.57 -15.55
C VAL A 255 -5.59 7.71 -14.02
N VAL A 256 -6.01 6.65 -13.31
CA VAL A 256 -5.97 6.56 -11.83
C VAL A 256 -5.02 5.45 -11.43
N VAL A 257 -4.09 5.73 -10.51
CA VAL A 257 -2.98 4.82 -10.17
C VAL A 257 -2.78 4.71 -8.66
N GLY A 258 -2.34 3.54 -8.19
CA GLY A 258 -2.03 3.27 -6.79
C GLY A 258 -3.27 3.09 -5.92
N ASP A 259 -3.21 3.54 -4.66
CA ASP A 259 -4.33 3.39 -3.71
C ASP A 259 -5.61 4.09 -4.19
N ALA A 260 -5.50 5.16 -4.97
CA ALA A 260 -6.65 5.80 -5.59
C ALA A 260 -7.40 4.89 -6.56
N ALA A 261 -6.70 3.92 -7.16
CA ALA A 261 -7.23 2.89 -8.05
C ALA A 261 -7.52 1.56 -7.34
N GLY A 262 -7.21 1.43 -6.06
CA GLY A 262 -7.35 0.19 -5.31
C GLY A 262 -6.32 -0.89 -5.67
N GLN A 263 -5.13 -0.49 -6.09
CA GLN A 263 -4.03 -1.38 -6.50
C GLN A 263 -3.16 -1.74 -5.29
N VAL A 264 -3.76 -2.43 -4.32
CA VAL A 264 -3.17 -2.76 -3.01
C VAL A 264 -3.39 -4.24 -2.72
N LYS A 265 -2.43 -4.90 -2.07
CA LYS A 265 -2.58 -6.30 -1.59
C LYS A 265 -3.70 -6.40 -0.55
N PRO A 266 -4.82 -7.10 -0.80
CA PRO A 266 -5.91 -7.18 0.17
C PRO A 266 -5.52 -7.92 1.45
N THR A 267 -4.54 -8.81 1.39
CA THR A 267 -4.04 -9.64 2.49
C THR A 267 -3.34 -8.84 3.58
N THR A 268 -2.50 -7.87 3.19
CA THR A 268 -1.64 -7.12 4.12
C THR A 268 -1.85 -5.61 4.10
N GLY A 269 -2.57 -5.09 3.11
CA GLY A 269 -2.69 -3.64 2.90
C GLY A 269 -1.45 -3.01 2.25
N GLY A 270 -0.48 -3.81 1.80
CA GLY A 270 0.74 -3.33 1.15
C GLY A 270 0.49 -2.83 -0.27
N GLY A 271 0.62 -1.51 -0.50
CA GLY A 271 0.36 -0.87 -1.80
C GLY A 271 1.60 -0.42 -2.57
N VAL A 272 2.79 -0.37 -1.95
CA VAL A 272 3.98 0.25 -2.57
C VAL A 272 4.38 -0.48 -3.86
N TYR A 273 4.60 -1.78 -3.80
CA TYR A 273 5.05 -2.55 -4.97
C TYR A 273 4.00 -2.62 -6.08
N TYR A 274 2.75 -2.93 -5.74
CA TYR A 274 1.67 -2.99 -6.75
C TYR A 274 1.40 -1.63 -7.37
N GLY A 275 1.45 -0.57 -6.56
CA GLY A 275 1.33 0.79 -7.05
C GLY A 275 2.47 1.17 -8.01
N LEU A 276 3.73 0.81 -7.72
CA LEU A 276 4.87 1.06 -8.61
C LEU A 276 4.78 0.25 -9.91
N LEU A 277 4.34 -1.03 -9.85
CA LEU A 277 4.07 -1.82 -11.05
C LEU A 277 3.03 -1.14 -11.94
N CYS A 278 1.94 -0.67 -11.35
CA CYS A 278 0.89 0.04 -12.08
C CYS A 278 1.34 1.41 -12.57
N ALA A 279 2.20 2.10 -11.82
CA ALA A 279 2.79 3.38 -12.22
C ALA A 279 3.71 3.22 -13.44
N ASP A 280 4.47 2.12 -13.49
CA ASP A 280 5.33 1.78 -14.62
C ASP A 280 4.49 1.55 -15.90
N ILE A 281 3.43 0.73 -15.79
CA ILE A 281 2.47 0.51 -16.89
C ILE A 281 1.80 1.82 -17.30
N ALA A 282 1.39 2.66 -16.34
CA ALA A 282 0.77 3.95 -16.65
C ALA A 282 1.73 4.88 -17.38
N ALA A 283 3.00 4.96 -16.96
CA ALA A 283 4.02 5.78 -17.61
C ALA A 283 4.25 5.36 -19.06
N GLU A 284 4.30 4.05 -19.35
CA GLU A 284 4.43 3.53 -20.73
C GLU A 284 3.22 3.87 -21.61
N VAL A 285 2.00 3.67 -21.10
CA VAL A 285 0.78 4.01 -21.85
C VAL A 285 0.67 5.51 -22.10
N ILE A 286 1.00 6.33 -21.10
CA ILE A 286 1.02 7.80 -21.20
C ILE A 286 2.08 8.24 -22.22
N TYR A 287 3.27 7.69 -22.17
CA TYR A 287 4.34 7.97 -23.14
C TYR A 287 3.88 7.66 -24.57
N GLY A 288 3.28 6.50 -24.78
CA GLY A 288 2.73 6.14 -26.08
C GLY A 288 1.62 7.08 -26.56
N ALA A 289 0.73 7.52 -25.65
CA ALA A 289 -0.31 8.49 -25.96
C ALA A 289 0.27 9.88 -26.33
N LEU A 290 1.30 10.32 -25.61
CA LEU A 290 1.99 11.58 -25.86
C LEU A 290 2.72 11.59 -27.21
N ARG A 291 3.24 10.44 -27.64
CA ARG A 291 3.91 10.28 -28.95
C ARG A 291 2.95 10.27 -30.13
N SER A 292 1.79 9.60 -29.97
CA SER A 292 0.80 9.45 -31.04
C SER A 292 -0.26 10.56 -31.05
N ASP A 293 -0.21 11.46 -30.06
CA ASP A 293 -1.23 12.48 -29.77
C ASP A 293 -2.65 11.91 -29.63
N ASP A 294 -2.76 10.63 -29.24
CA ASP A 294 -4.01 9.92 -28.98
C ASP A 294 -4.25 9.77 -27.49
N PHE A 295 -5.19 10.53 -26.95
CA PHE A 295 -5.57 10.53 -25.53
C PHE A 295 -6.97 9.98 -25.29
N SER A 296 -7.53 9.28 -26.28
CA SER A 296 -8.85 8.69 -26.18
C SER A 296 -8.98 7.65 -25.07
N ALA A 297 -10.20 7.45 -24.59
CA ALA A 297 -10.51 6.38 -23.64
C ALA A 297 -10.06 5.00 -24.18
N LYS A 298 -10.13 4.78 -25.50
CA LYS A 298 -9.63 3.56 -26.14
C LYS A 298 -8.12 3.40 -25.88
N ARG A 299 -7.32 4.46 -26.05
CA ARG A 299 -5.88 4.43 -25.78
C ARG A 299 -5.60 4.23 -24.30
N MET A 300 -6.30 4.95 -23.41
CA MET A 300 -6.15 4.83 -21.97
C MET A 300 -6.58 3.46 -21.42
N SER A 301 -7.49 2.76 -22.10
CA SER A 301 -7.93 1.42 -21.69
C SER A 301 -6.78 0.40 -21.66
N TYR A 302 -5.71 0.60 -22.42
CA TYR A 302 -4.54 -0.28 -22.39
C TYR A 302 -3.88 -0.30 -21.01
N TYR A 303 -3.88 0.82 -20.30
CA TYR A 303 -3.43 0.86 -18.90
C TYR A 303 -4.23 -0.11 -18.03
N GLU A 304 -5.58 -0.02 -18.08
CA GLU A 304 -6.44 -0.90 -17.27
C GLU A 304 -6.29 -2.37 -17.67
N ARG A 305 -6.25 -2.68 -18.96
CA ARG A 305 -6.05 -4.03 -19.48
C ARG A 305 -4.72 -4.62 -18.95
N ASP A 306 -3.64 -3.86 -19.00
CA ASP A 306 -2.30 -4.37 -18.70
C ASP A 306 -2.06 -4.55 -17.19
N TRP A 307 -2.52 -3.62 -16.36
CA TRP A 307 -2.43 -3.82 -14.91
C TRP A 307 -3.38 -4.94 -14.43
N LYS A 308 -4.59 -5.06 -14.99
CA LYS A 308 -5.52 -6.16 -14.68
C LYS A 308 -4.92 -7.51 -15.06
N ARG A 309 -4.31 -7.62 -16.23
CA ARG A 309 -3.62 -8.85 -16.65
C ARG A 309 -2.55 -9.27 -15.64
N LYS A 310 -1.85 -8.32 -15.02
CA LYS A 310 -0.79 -8.59 -14.07
C LYS A 310 -1.30 -8.89 -12.67
N LEU A 311 -2.31 -8.19 -12.18
CA LEU A 311 -2.69 -8.21 -10.77
C LEU A 311 -4.04 -8.85 -10.46
N SER A 312 -4.95 -9.04 -11.44
CA SER A 312 -6.34 -9.44 -11.12
C SER A 312 -6.44 -10.75 -10.37
N ARG A 313 -5.68 -11.79 -10.79
CA ARG A 313 -5.68 -13.10 -10.11
C ARG A 313 -5.23 -12.96 -8.66
N GLU A 314 -4.15 -12.24 -8.43
CA GLU A 314 -3.57 -12.01 -7.11
C GLU A 314 -4.52 -11.24 -6.20
N LEU A 315 -5.11 -10.16 -6.72
CA LEU A 315 -6.09 -9.35 -5.98
C LEU A 315 -7.33 -10.16 -5.63
N GLN A 316 -7.83 -11.02 -6.53
CA GLN A 316 -9.01 -11.86 -6.28
C GLN A 316 -8.74 -12.92 -5.20
N ILE A 317 -7.62 -13.64 -5.30
CA ILE A 317 -7.23 -14.65 -4.30
C ILE A 317 -7.00 -13.97 -2.94
N GLY A 318 -6.26 -12.87 -2.92
CA GLY A 318 -5.99 -12.12 -1.70
C GLY A 318 -7.25 -11.55 -1.06
N TYR A 319 -8.18 -11.03 -1.86
CA TYR A 319 -9.48 -10.53 -1.37
C TYR A 319 -10.33 -11.66 -0.78
N TRP A 320 -10.42 -12.81 -1.46
CA TRP A 320 -11.13 -13.98 -0.94
C TRP A 320 -10.52 -14.46 0.39
N ALA A 321 -9.21 -14.64 0.44
CA ALA A 321 -8.53 -15.07 1.67
C ALA A 321 -8.77 -14.08 2.83
N ARG A 322 -8.74 -12.78 2.49
CA ARG A 322 -9.02 -11.71 3.43
C ARG A 322 -10.45 -11.77 3.99
N LYS A 323 -11.45 -11.93 3.12
CA LYS A 323 -12.86 -12.05 3.54
C LYS A 323 -13.10 -13.29 4.39
N THR A 324 -12.43 -14.40 4.04
CA THR A 324 -12.46 -15.62 4.86
C THR A 324 -11.87 -15.38 6.24
N TYR A 325 -10.67 -14.76 6.33
CA TYR A 325 -10.06 -14.43 7.62
C TYR A 325 -10.96 -13.49 8.46
N GLU A 326 -11.58 -12.50 7.84
CA GLU A 326 -12.48 -11.54 8.50
C GLU A 326 -13.69 -12.22 9.18
N SER A 327 -14.14 -13.37 8.67
CA SER A 327 -15.26 -14.13 9.21
C SER A 327 -14.89 -15.08 10.36
N LEU A 328 -13.59 -15.27 10.65
CA LEU A 328 -13.13 -16.18 11.69
C LEU A 328 -13.24 -15.54 13.08
N ASP A 329 -13.64 -16.35 14.08
CA ASP A 329 -13.50 -16.00 15.49
C ASP A 329 -12.09 -16.38 16.02
N ASP A 330 -11.79 -15.97 17.26
CA ASP A 330 -10.49 -16.23 17.87
C ASP A 330 -10.21 -17.72 18.08
N ARG A 331 -11.23 -18.56 18.33
CA ARG A 331 -11.07 -20.01 18.47
C ARG A 331 -10.69 -20.66 17.14
N GLN A 332 -11.29 -20.18 16.05
CA GLN A 332 -10.97 -20.64 14.71
C GLN A 332 -9.56 -20.22 14.29
N ILE A 333 -9.15 -18.99 14.63
CA ILE A 333 -7.78 -18.50 14.40
C ILE A 333 -6.78 -19.35 15.17
N GLU A 334 -7.04 -19.66 16.45
CA GLU A 334 -6.21 -20.57 17.25
C GLU A 334 -6.07 -21.94 16.61
N LYS A 335 -7.18 -22.54 16.19
CA LYS A 335 -7.17 -23.85 15.54
C LYS A 335 -6.37 -23.86 14.23
N ILE A 336 -6.46 -22.79 13.43
CA ILE A 336 -5.64 -22.63 12.23
C ILE A 336 -4.17 -22.57 12.61
N PHE A 337 -3.83 -21.83 13.66
CA PHE A 337 -2.46 -21.71 14.16
C PHE A 337 -1.89 -23.06 14.58
N ASP A 338 -2.66 -23.83 15.34
CA ASP A 338 -2.29 -25.20 15.76
C ASP A 338 -2.09 -26.13 14.56
N ILE A 339 -2.98 -26.08 13.56
CA ILE A 339 -2.85 -26.88 12.33
C ILE A 339 -1.59 -26.50 11.54
N ILE A 340 -1.32 -25.21 11.39
CA ILE A 340 -0.13 -24.74 10.68
C ILE A 340 1.14 -25.23 11.37
N GLN A 341 1.20 -25.15 12.70
CA GLN A 341 2.35 -25.55 13.49
C GLN A 341 2.52 -27.08 13.50
N ALA A 342 1.45 -27.82 13.77
CA ALA A 342 1.50 -29.30 13.85
C ALA A 342 1.84 -29.98 12.51
N ASN A 343 1.56 -29.34 11.39
CA ASN A 343 1.80 -29.89 10.05
C ASN A 343 2.97 -29.18 9.31
N ASN A 344 3.73 -28.31 9.96
CA ASN A 344 4.84 -27.54 9.39
C ASN A 344 4.48 -26.81 8.08
N ILE A 345 3.21 -26.39 7.93
CA ILE A 345 2.71 -25.75 6.69
C ILE A 345 3.48 -24.49 6.36
N HIS A 346 3.87 -23.73 7.38
CA HIS A 346 4.65 -22.51 7.24
C HIS A 346 6.04 -22.77 6.63
N GLU A 347 6.70 -23.87 7.01
CA GLU A 347 8.00 -24.27 6.44
C GLU A 347 7.83 -24.70 4.98
N ASP A 348 6.82 -25.54 4.68
CA ASP A 348 6.51 -25.97 3.32
C ASP A 348 6.23 -24.78 2.38
N VAL A 349 5.55 -23.76 2.89
CA VAL A 349 5.28 -22.53 2.13
C VAL A 349 6.54 -21.71 1.95
N LEU A 350 7.33 -21.50 3.00
CA LEU A 350 8.56 -20.70 2.94
C LEU A 350 9.65 -21.33 2.06
N GLN A 351 9.75 -22.66 2.03
CA GLN A 351 10.72 -23.37 1.21
C GLN A 351 10.28 -23.53 -0.24
N SER A 352 9.01 -23.21 -0.54
CA SER A 352 8.52 -23.29 -1.92
C SER A 352 9.28 -22.36 -2.85
N PRO A 353 9.62 -22.80 -4.07
CA PRO A 353 10.21 -21.93 -5.09
C PRO A 353 9.24 -20.81 -5.51
N ASP A 354 7.93 -21.01 -5.31
CA ASP A 354 6.89 -20.03 -5.63
C ASP A 354 6.64 -19.03 -4.48
N PHE A 355 7.39 -19.15 -3.36
CA PHE A 355 7.24 -18.20 -2.26
C PHE A 355 7.73 -16.81 -2.66
N SER A 356 6.88 -15.82 -2.46
CA SER A 356 7.25 -14.41 -2.60
C SER A 356 6.63 -13.60 -1.49
N PHE A 357 7.39 -12.63 -0.99
CA PHE A 357 6.90 -11.65 -0.02
C PHE A 357 5.81 -10.74 -0.61
N ASP A 358 5.81 -10.55 -1.92
CA ASP A 358 4.89 -9.63 -2.59
C ASP A 358 3.72 -10.32 -3.30
N TRP A 359 3.83 -11.62 -3.60
CA TRP A 359 2.81 -12.40 -4.31
C TRP A 359 2.29 -13.52 -3.40
N HIS A 360 1.08 -13.33 -2.86
CA HIS A 360 0.54 -14.21 -1.83
C HIS A 360 -0.36 -15.31 -2.40
N GLY A 361 -0.86 -15.16 -3.63
CA GLY A 361 -1.86 -16.05 -4.22
C GLY A 361 -1.42 -17.50 -4.24
N ASP A 362 -0.22 -17.78 -4.74
CA ASP A 362 0.28 -19.14 -4.84
C ASP A 362 0.61 -19.74 -3.46
N SER A 363 1.12 -18.94 -2.52
CA SER A 363 1.33 -19.35 -1.12
C SER A 363 0.02 -19.73 -0.42
N ILE A 364 -1.05 -18.96 -0.62
CA ILE A 364 -2.39 -19.23 -0.09
C ILE A 364 -2.92 -20.53 -0.69
N LEU A 365 -2.87 -20.69 -2.00
CA LEU A 365 -3.36 -21.91 -2.66
C LEU A 365 -2.55 -23.14 -2.27
N ARG A 366 -1.24 -23.00 -2.05
CA ARG A 366 -0.38 -24.07 -1.55
C ARG A 366 -0.76 -24.48 -0.14
N ALA A 367 -0.93 -23.54 0.77
CA ALA A 367 -1.37 -23.83 2.15
C ALA A 367 -2.71 -24.60 2.17
N LEU A 368 -3.64 -24.23 1.28
CA LEU A 368 -4.95 -24.89 1.16
C LEU A 368 -4.90 -26.32 0.54
N LYS A 369 -3.76 -26.78 0.02
CA LYS A 369 -3.57 -28.19 -0.35
C LYS A 369 -3.42 -29.10 0.87
N ASN A 370 -3.09 -28.55 2.03
CA ASN A 370 -3.07 -29.29 3.28
C ASN A 370 -4.50 -29.66 3.69
N LYS A 371 -4.80 -30.97 3.74
CA LYS A 371 -6.16 -31.49 4.01
C LYS A 371 -6.76 -31.02 5.35
N PRO A 372 -6.04 -31.06 6.49
CA PRO A 372 -6.52 -30.49 7.75
C PRO A 372 -6.92 -29.03 7.66
N LEU A 373 -6.10 -28.19 6.99
CA LEU A 373 -6.41 -26.79 6.82
C LEU A 373 -7.59 -26.55 5.86
N ALA A 374 -7.65 -27.28 4.73
CA ALA A 374 -8.73 -27.18 3.76
C ALA A 374 -10.11 -27.49 4.36
N ARG A 375 -10.19 -28.52 5.25
CA ARG A 375 -11.43 -28.88 5.95
C ARG A 375 -11.99 -27.76 6.83
N MET A 376 -11.17 -26.86 7.34
CA MET A 376 -11.62 -25.69 8.10
C MET A 376 -12.43 -24.69 7.24
N PHE A 377 -12.23 -24.70 5.93
CA PHE A 377 -12.87 -23.80 4.97
C PHE A 377 -13.92 -24.47 4.08
N GLY A 378 -14.39 -25.67 4.48
CA GLY A 378 -15.47 -26.38 3.81
C GLY A 378 -15.09 -27.01 2.45
N ARG A 379 -13.81 -27.34 2.28
CA ARG A 379 -13.27 -28.03 1.10
C ARG A 379 -12.73 -29.41 1.44
#